data_810c19deb595fb9a7d718e8b6a0706c0
#
_entry.id   810c19deb595fb9a7d718e8b6a0706c0
#
_cell.length_a   1.000
_cell.length_b   1.000
_cell.length_c   1.000
_cell.angle_alpha   90.00
_cell.angle_beta   90.00
_cell.angle_gamma   90.00
#
_symmetry.space_group_name_H-M   'P 1'
#
loop_
_entity.id
_entity.type
_entity.pdbx_description
1 polymer ?
#
loop_
_entity_poly.entity_id
_entity_poly.type
_entity_poly.pdbx_seq_one_letter_code
_entity_poly.pdbx_strand_id
1 'polypeptide(L)'
;MSTIQAFKVVRPDLSSFADRGFKYRVGHARLAPKVTGKRIICRPGLLHCSPSAPEAAGYGHWPYRLLSVEVVKKDIVERRYDKYGALRLFVVEEVPVHLCWGPNGAAVEKIIRRVETLTKEEVEKLNAAWNAAWNAADAARNAADAARNAAGDTAGAVAIADLVGTRGFTQTHFDRLMGPWRRVIGDE
;
A
#
# COMPACT_ATOMS: atom_id res chain seq x y z
N MET A 1 -12.14 18.07 -23.41
CA MET A 1 -10.76 18.12 -22.87
C MET A 1 -10.35 16.72 -22.52
N SER A 2 -9.12 16.29 -22.87
CA SER A 2 -8.65 14.92 -22.59
C SER A 2 -8.21 14.81 -21.13
N THR A 3 -8.79 13.85 -20.40
CA THR A 3 -8.42 13.51 -19.02
C THR A 3 -7.64 12.19 -18.99
N ILE A 4 -6.98 11.91 -17.91
CA ILE A 4 -6.41 10.62 -17.56
C ILE A 4 -6.91 10.24 -16.18
N GLN A 5 -7.20 8.94 -16.01
CA GLN A 5 -7.45 8.36 -14.71
C GLN A 5 -6.12 8.12 -14.01
N ALA A 6 -6.09 8.38 -12.71
CA ALA A 6 -4.93 8.15 -11.85
C ALA A 6 -5.39 7.79 -10.43
N PHE A 7 -4.45 7.49 -9.56
CA PHE A 7 -4.73 7.05 -8.21
C PHE A 7 -4.00 7.90 -7.18
N LYS A 8 -4.61 8.05 -6.01
CA LYS A 8 -4.02 8.79 -4.91
C LYS A 8 -4.31 8.14 -3.57
N VAL A 9 -3.27 7.87 -2.80
CA VAL A 9 -3.43 7.49 -1.39
C VAL A 9 -3.53 8.73 -0.51
N VAL A 10 -4.40 8.63 0.49
CA VAL A 10 -4.66 9.68 1.48
C VAL A 10 -4.79 9.04 2.87
N ARG A 11 -4.65 9.83 3.92
CA ARG A 11 -4.89 9.35 5.29
C ARG A 11 -6.35 8.92 5.49
N PRO A 12 -6.67 8.16 6.55
CA PRO A 12 -8.05 7.75 6.86
C PRO A 12 -9.03 8.91 6.95
N ASP A 13 -8.59 10.09 7.37
CA ASP A 13 -9.39 11.33 7.45
C ASP A 13 -9.47 12.12 6.13
N LEU A 14 -9.02 11.51 5.02
CA LEU A 14 -8.91 12.09 3.69
C LEU A 14 -7.89 13.24 3.56
N SER A 15 -7.04 13.46 4.55
CA SER A 15 -5.96 14.43 4.43
C SER A 15 -4.78 13.90 3.61
N SER A 16 -4.03 14.81 3.01
CA SER A 16 -2.78 14.48 2.30
C SER A 16 -1.71 13.99 3.26
N PHE A 17 -0.88 13.02 2.83
CA PHE A 17 0.30 12.63 3.60
C PHE A 17 1.34 13.75 3.72
N ALA A 18 1.43 14.63 2.71
CA ALA A 18 2.35 15.75 2.73
C ALA A 18 1.85 16.94 3.57
N ASP A 19 0.52 17.11 3.70
CA ASP A 19 -0.08 18.24 4.41
C ASP A 19 -1.42 17.81 5.03
N ARG A 20 -1.49 17.72 6.35
CA ARG A 20 -2.71 17.35 7.08
C ARG A 20 -3.84 18.36 6.94
N GLY A 21 -3.54 19.62 6.70
CA GLY A 21 -4.53 20.66 6.46
C GLY A 21 -5.20 20.54 5.10
N PHE A 22 -4.58 19.82 4.16
CA PHE A 22 -5.08 19.66 2.81
C PHE A 22 -5.93 18.39 2.67
N LYS A 23 -7.26 18.54 2.66
CA LYS A 23 -8.21 17.43 2.59
C LYS A 23 -8.78 17.25 1.19
N TYR A 24 -9.01 16.00 0.81
CA TYR A 24 -9.70 15.59 -0.41
C TYR A 24 -11.18 15.29 -0.10
N ARG A 25 -12.04 15.40 -1.12
CA ARG A 25 -13.46 15.08 -1.00
C ARG A 25 -13.94 14.47 -2.32
N VAL A 26 -14.61 13.32 -2.24
CA VAL A 26 -15.21 12.66 -3.40
C VAL A 26 -16.21 13.59 -4.09
N GLY A 27 -16.22 13.57 -5.41
CA GLY A 27 -17.06 14.44 -6.24
C GLY A 27 -16.54 15.88 -6.38
N HIS A 28 -15.35 16.21 -5.87
CA HIS A 28 -14.83 17.59 -5.87
C HIS A 28 -13.46 17.69 -6.50
N ALA A 29 -13.26 18.82 -7.20
CA ALA A 29 -11.94 19.20 -7.66
C ALA A 29 -11.11 19.81 -6.52
N ARG A 30 -9.81 19.54 -6.54
CA ARG A 30 -8.83 20.20 -5.68
C ARG A 30 -7.79 20.90 -6.54
N LEU A 31 -7.47 22.11 -6.16
CA LEU A 31 -6.44 22.93 -6.81
C LEU A 31 -5.15 22.87 -5.99
N ALA A 32 -4.03 22.85 -6.67
CA ALA A 32 -2.73 22.94 -6.03
C ALA A 32 -2.58 24.29 -5.31
N PRO A 33 -1.88 24.31 -4.16
CA PRO A 33 -1.56 25.56 -3.47
C PRO A 33 -0.84 26.54 -4.39
N LYS A 34 -1.12 27.83 -4.22
CA LYS A 34 -0.35 28.86 -4.90
C LYS A 34 1.06 28.92 -4.29
N VAL A 35 2.07 28.91 -5.14
CA VAL A 35 3.47 29.04 -4.73
C VAL A 35 4.17 30.06 -5.63
N THR A 36 5.16 30.74 -5.09
CA THR A 36 6.09 31.59 -5.84
C THR A 36 7.21 30.73 -6.41
N GLY A 37 7.61 30.97 -7.66
CA GLY A 37 8.70 30.26 -8.31
C GLY A 37 8.28 28.98 -9.05
N LYS A 38 9.28 28.16 -9.41
CA LYS A 38 9.09 26.94 -10.20
C LYS A 38 8.39 25.86 -9.41
N ARG A 39 7.34 25.29 -9.99
CA ARG A 39 6.68 24.09 -9.44
C ARG A 39 7.47 22.85 -9.80
N ILE A 40 7.80 22.06 -8.79
CA ILE A 40 8.61 20.83 -8.92
C ILE A 40 7.86 19.72 -8.20
N ILE A 41 7.88 18.51 -8.77
CA ILE A 41 7.28 17.31 -8.16
C ILE A 41 7.92 17.04 -6.78
N CYS A 42 7.13 16.52 -5.84
CA CYS A 42 7.52 16.32 -4.45
C CYS A 42 7.80 17.60 -3.64
N ARG A 43 7.41 18.77 -4.17
CA ARG A 43 7.45 20.04 -3.45
C ARG A 43 6.05 20.68 -3.38
N PRO A 44 5.81 21.65 -2.50
CA PRO A 44 4.57 22.44 -2.48
C PRO A 44 4.25 23.03 -3.85
N GLY A 45 2.96 23.17 -4.15
CA GLY A 45 2.49 23.78 -5.39
C GLY A 45 2.07 22.82 -6.49
N LEU A 46 2.21 21.51 -6.28
CA LEU A 46 1.62 20.49 -7.13
C LEU A 46 0.83 19.48 -6.29
N LEU A 47 -0.26 18.99 -6.87
CA LEU A 47 -0.98 17.82 -6.37
C LEU A 47 -0.39 16.57 -7.02
N HIS A 48 -0.14 15.54 -6.22
CA HIS A 48 0.48 14.31 -6.69
C HIS A 48 -0.54 13.18 -6.78
N CYS A 49 -0.49 12.44 -7.87
CA CYS A 49 -1.19 11.17 -8.09
C CYS A 49 -0.30 10.23 -8.90
N SER A 50 -0.65 8.96 -8.97
CA SER A 50 0.13 7.92 -9.65
C SER A 50 -0.69 7.28 -10.76
N PRO A 51 -0.06 6.78 -11.84
CA PRO A 51 -0.78 6.14 -12.95
C PRO A 51 -1.49 4.85 -12.54
N SER A 52 -1.01 4.17 -11.49
CA SER A 52 -1.62 2.94 -10.98
C SER A 52 -1.78 2.95 -9.46
N ALA A 53 -2.64 2.08 -8.93
CA ALA A 53 -2.85 1.92 -7.50
C ALA A 53 -1.60 1.41 -6.76
N PRO A 54 -0.85 0.40 -7.27
CA PRO A 54 0.42 -0.02 -6.65
C PRO A 54 1.45 1.09 -6.54
N GLU A 55 1.60 1.92 -7.57
CA GLU A 55 2.53 3.06 -7.53
C GLU A 55 2.07 4.12 -6.53
N ALA A 56 0.76 4.36 -6.41
CA ALA A 56 0.22 5.28 -5.42
C ALA A 56 0.52 4.84 -3.98
N ALA A 57 0.49 3.52 -3.70
CA ALA A 57 0.76 2.96 -2.38
C ALA A 57 2.16 3.31 -1.85
N GLY A 58 3.16 3.43 -2.72
CA GLY A 58 4.52 3.83 -2.37
C GLY A 58 4.65 5.23 -1.75
N TYR A 59 3.59 6.02 -1.78
CA TYR A 59 3.57 7.40 -1.25
C TYR A 59 2.71 7.57 0.01
N GLY A 60 2.29 6.47 0.63
CA GLY A 60 1.52 6.47 1.88
C GLY A 60 2.05 5.47 2.89
N HIS A 61 1.54 5.56 4.11
CA HIS A 61 1.79 4.61 5.18
C HIS A 61 0.45 4.05 5.65
N TRP A 62 0.38 2.75 5.83
CA TRP A 62 -0.81 2.11 6.38
C TRP A 62 -1.15 2.64 7.79
N PRO A 63 -2.43 2.85 8.13
CA PRO A 63 -3.60 2.74 7.26
C PRO A 63 -3.78 3.95 6.34
N TYR A 64 -4.24 3.70 5.11
CA TYR A 64 -4.58 4.73 4.14
C TYR A 64 -5.85 4.36 3.35
N ARG A 65 -6.43 5.36 2.67
CA ARG A 65 -7.53 5.19 1.72
C ARG A 65 -7.02 5.45 0.31
N LEU A 66 -7.61 4.77 -0.67
CA LEU A 66 -7.26 4.91 -2.07
C LEU A 66 -8.38 5.65 -2.80
N LEU A 67 -8.00 6.70 -3.52
CA LEU A 67 -8.91 7.49 -4.34
C LEU A 67 -8.58 7.28 -5.82
N SER A 68 -9.62 7.08 -6.63
CA SER A 68 -9.58 7.26 -8.08
C SER A 68 -9.72 8.75 -8.35
N VAL A 69 -8.83 9.29 -9.15
CA VAL A 69 -8.82 10.72 -9.50
C VAL A 69 -8.70 10.91 -11.01
N GLU A 70 -9.27 11.98 -11.52
CA GLU A 70 -9.08 12.44 -12.89
C GLU A 70 -8.18 13.67 -12.94
N VAL A 71 -7.30 13.68 -13.93
CA VAL A 71 -6.40 14.80 -14.22
C VAL A 71 -6.57 15.22 -15.66
N VAL A 72 -6.82 16.50 -15.90
CA VAL A 72 -6.79 17.05 -17.24
C VAL A 72 -5.34 17.11 -17.72
N LYS A 73 -5.06 16.56 -18.90
CA LYS A 73 -3.67 16.43 -19.40
C LYS A 73 -2.90 17.76 -19.39
N LYS A 74 -3.55 18.88 -19.71
CA LYS A 74 -2.92 20.21 -19.70
C LYS A 74 -2.57 20.72 -18.30
N ASP A 75 -3.18 20.17 -17.26
CA ASP A 75 -2.93 20.57 -15.86
C ASP A 75 -1.74 19.76 -15.27
N ILE A 76 -1.19 18.78 -16.00
CA ILE A 76 0.02 18.04 -15.60
C ILE A 76 1.23 18.91 -15.91
N VAL A 77 1.94 19.33 -14.87
CA VAL A 77 3.15 20.16 -14.95
C VAL A 77 4.40 19.29 -15.07
N GLU A 78 4.42 18.17 -14.38
CA GLU A 78 5.54 17.24 -14.40
C GLU A 78 5.02 15.80 -14.40
N ARG A 79 5.69 14.94 -15.17
CA ARG A 79 5.37 13.51 -15.29
C ARG A 79 6.62 12.70 -15.05
N ARG A 80 6.51 11.72 -14.14
CA ARG A 80 7.47 10.63 -13.96
C ARG A 80 6.79 9.31 -14.28
N TYR A 81 7.56 8.21 -14.30
CA TYR A 81 7.00 6.89 -14.59
C TYR A 81 5.95 6.46 -13.56
N ASP A 82 6.12 6.83 -12.30
CA ASP A 82 5.33 6.41 -11.13
C ASP A 82 4.43 7.53 -10.55
N LYS A 83 4.57 8.77 -11.05
CA LYS A 83 3.92 9.93 -10.44
C LYS A 83 3.66 11.05 -11.41
N TYR A 84 2.51 11.71 -11.23
CA TYR A 84 2.16 12.97 -11.88
C TYR A 84 2.11 14.09 -10.85
N GLY A 85 2.66 15.24 -11.20
CA GLY A 85 2.49 16.51 -10.51
C GLY A 85 1.53 17.40 -11.30
N ALA A 86 0.36 17.71 -10.74
CA ALA A 86 -0.71 18.41 -11.41
C ALA A 86 -1.18 19.66 -10.66
N LEU A 87 -1.75 20.62 -11.41
CA LEU A 87 -2.36 21.83 -10.84
C LEU A 87 -3.75 21.57 -10.27
N ARG A 88 -4.44 20.55 -10.79
CA ARG A 88 -5.80 20.19 -10.39
C ARG A 88 -6.01 18.70 -10.49
N LEU A 89 -6.67 18.13 -9.48
CA LEU A 89 -7.22 16.78 -9.46
C LEU A 89 -8.72 16.86 -9.21
N PHE A 90 -9.50 16.03 -9.91
CA PHE A 90 -10.90 15.78 -9.57
C PHE A 90 -10.97 14.40 -8.89
N VAL A 91 -11.51 14.33 -7.68
CA VAL A 91 -11.68 13.08 -6.96
C VAL A 91 -12.96 12.42 -7.42
N VAL A 92 -12.86 11.33 -8.16
CA VAL A 92 -14.01 10.62 -8.72
C VAL A 92 -14.71 9.84 -7.63
N GLU A 93 -13.98 8.93 -6.99
CA GLU A 93 -14.50 8.02 -5.98
C GLU A 93 -13.40 7.49 -5.07
N GLU A 94 -13.79 6.87 -3.98
CA GLU A 94 -12.93 6.00 -3.21
C GLU A 94 -13.03 4.58 -3.77
N VAL A 95 -11.89 3.96 -4.00
CA VAL A 95 -11.80 2.60 -4.53
C VAL A 95 -11.18 1.65 -3.50
N PRO A 96 -11.44 0.34 -3.62
CA PRO A 96 -10.89 -0.63 -2.67
C PRO A 96 -9.37 -0.54 -2.55
N VAL A 97 -8.90 -0.44 -1.32
CA VAL A 97 -7.47 -0.26 -1.02
C VAL A 97 -6.62 -1.46 -1.46
N HIS A 98 -7.22 -2.65 -1.54
CA HIS A 98 -6.55 -3.85 -2.00
C HIS A 98 -6.02 -3.77 -3.44
N LEU A 99 -6.54 -2.88 -4.27
CA LEU A 99 -6.00 -2.62 -5.61
C LEU A 99 -4.52 -2.19 -5.58
N CYS A 100 -4.03 -1.70 -4.44
CA CYS A 100 -2.63 -1.36 -4.23
C CYS A 100 -1.68 -2.57 -4.25
N TRP A 101 -2.19 -3.78 -4.06
CA TRP A 101 -1.38 -5.01 -3.92
C TRP A 101 -1.58 -6.00 -5.08
N GLY A 102 -2.09 -5.52 -6.22
CA GLY A 102 -2.23 -6.34 -7.43
C GLY A 102 -3.35 -7.39 -7.35
N PRO A 103 -3.27 -8.45 -8.16
CA PRO A 103 -4.34 -9.45 -8.29
C PRO A 103 -4.74 -10.12 -6.97
N ASN A 104 -3.79 -10.36 -6.07
CA ASN A 104 -3.98 -11.00 -4.77
C ASN A 104 -4.27 -10.01 -3.63
N GLY A 105 -4.48 -8.74 -3.96
CA GLY A 105 -4.57 -7.66 -2.99
C GLY A 105 -5.66 -7.84 -1.93
N ALA A 106 -6.80 -8.44 -2.28
CA ALA A 106 -7.86 -8.72 -1.31
C ALA A 106 -7.41 -9.70 -0.21
N ALA A 107 -6.62 -10.72 -0.56
CA ALA A 107 -6.05 -11.64 0.41
C ALA A 107 -4.97 -10.95 1.27
N VAL A 108 -4.15 -10.08 0.68
CA VAL A 108 -3.19 -9.25 1.42
C VAL A 108 -3.90 -8.36 2.42
N GLU A 109 -4.98 -7.69 2.02
CA GLU A 109 -5.77 -6.82 2.91
C GLU A 109 -6.33 -7.61 4.11
N LYS A 110 -6.86 -8.81 3.89
CA LYS A 110 -7.33 -9.68 4.97
C LYS A 110 -6.23 -9.95 6.00
N ILE A 111 -5.03 -10.31 5.55
CA ILE A 111 -3.89 -10.58 6.43
C ILE A 111 -3.54 -9.33 7.23
N ILE A 112 -3.42 -8.16 6.59
CA ILE A 112 -3.07 -6.90 7.26
C ILE A 112 -4.10 -6.57 8.34
N ARG A 113 -5.40 -6.68 8.02
CA ARG A 113 -6.49 -6.42 8.99
C ARG A 113 -6.50 -7.44 10.12
N ARG A 114 -6.18 -8.72 9.83
CA ARG A 114 -6.09 -9.77 10.85
C ARG A 114 -4.96 -9.50 11.85
N VAL A 115 -3.84 -8.94 11.37
CA VAL A 115 -2.70 -8.55 12.24
C VAL A 115 -3.11 -7.53 13.30
N GLU A 116 -3.99 -6.58 12.96
CA GLU A 116 -4.48 -5.55 13.89
C GLU A 116 -5.31 -6.13 15.05
N THR A 117 -5.81 -7.36 14.89
CA THR A 117 -6.68 -8.06 15.86
C THR A 117 -6.03 -9.26 16.52
N LEU A 118 -4.74 -9.52 16.27
CA LEU A 118 -4.02 -10.64 16.88
C LEU A 118 -3.98 -10.51 18.40
N THR A 119 -4.31 -11.61 19.06
CA THR A 119 -4.11 -11.71 20.53
C THR A 119 -2.63 -11.91 20.84
N LYS A 120 -2.25 -11.63 22.09
CA LYS A 120 -0.88 -11.86 22.55
C LYS A 120 -0.45 -13.32 22.36
N GLU A 121 -1.36 -14.27 22.62
CA GLU A 121 -1.11 -15.70 22.47
C GLU A 121 -0.86 -16.07 20.97
N GLU A 122 -1.64 -15.53 20.04
CA GLU A 122 -1.43 -15.73 18.60
C GLU A 122 -0.10 -15.15 18.14
N VAL A 123 0.27 -13.95 18.64
CA VAL A 123 1.57 -13.34 18.37
C VAL A 123 2.71 -14.25 18.86
N GLU A 124 2.60 -14.81 20.06
CA GLU A 124 3.59 -15.73 20.61
C GLU A 124 3.68 -17.02 19.78
N LYS A 125 2.54 -17.60 19.36
CA LYS A 125 2.50 -18.79 18.50
C LYS A 125 3.09 -18.49 17.12
N LEU A 126 2.75 -17.35 16.51
CA LEU A 126 3.33 -16.91 15.23
C LEU A 126 4.84 -16.75 15.34
N ASN A 127 5.32 -16.10 16.39
CA ASN A 127 6.74 -15.92 16.64
C ASN A 127 7.46 -17.29 16.79
N ALA A 128 6.90 -18.20 17.57
CA ALA A 128 7.46 -19.54 17.74
C ALA A 128 7.49 -20.32 16.41
N ALA A 129 6.40 -20.28 15.65
CA ALA A 129 6.31 -20.94 14.35
C ALA A 129 7.27 -20.35 13.33
N TRP A 130 7.46 -19.02 13.32
CA TRP A 130 8.41 -18.32 12.47
C TRP A 130 9.84 -18.73 12.79
N ASN A 131 10.23 -18.66 14.07
CA ASN A 131 11.56 -19.07 14.51
C ASN A 131 11.88 -20.53 14.17
N ALA A 132 10.89 -21.41 14.31
CA ALA A 132 11.05 -22.81 13.91
C ALA A 132 11.26 -22.98 12.39
N ALA A 133 10.67 -22.11 11.58
CA ALA A 133 10.79 -22.18 10.11
C ALA A 133 12.12 -21.61 9.58
N TRP A 134 12.71 -20.62 10.27
CA TRP A 134 13.86 -19.87 9.76
C TRP A 134 15.19 -20.13 10.47
N ASN A 135 15.23 -21.03 11.45
CA ASN A 135 16.42 -21.31 12.29
C ASN A 135 16.85 -20.19 13.26
N ALA A 136 17.01 -20.60 14.45
CA ALA A 136 17.43 -20.07 15.74
C ALA A 136 18.37 -18.83 15.87
N ALA A 137 18.73 -18.15 14.84
CA ALA A 137 19.74 -17.06 14.92
C ALA A 137 19.19 -15.70 15.40
N ASP A 138 17.86 -15.48 15.39
CA ASP A 138 17.27 -14.16 15.71
C ASP A 138 16.28 -14.17 16.89
N ALA A 139 16.45 -15.05 17.84
CA ALA A 139 15.56 -15.21 19.00
C ALA A 139 15.42 -13.96 19.93
N ALA A 140 16.09 -12.88 19.62
CA ALA A 140 16.13 -11.69 20.46
C ALA A 140 15.22 -10.53 20.01
N ARG A 141 14.43 -10.70 18.92
CA ARG A 141 13.51 -9.63 18.51
C ARG A 141 12.22 -9.64 19.28
N ASN A 142 11.74 -8.43 19.62
CA ASN A 142 10.48 -8.24 20.33
C ASN A 142 9.33 -8.99 19.64
N ALA A 143 8.47 -9.66 20.42
CA ALA A 143 7.33 -10.46 19.90
C ALA A 143 6.44 -9.68 18.92
N ALA A 144 6.25 -8.38 19.15
CA ALA A 144 5.49 -7.51 18.25
C ALA A 144 6.16 -7.31 16.87
N ASP A 145 7.49 -7.25 16.83
CA ASP A 145 8.23 -7.11 15.58
C ASP A 145 8.26 -8.42 14.79
N ALA A 146 8.34 -9.55 15.49
CA ALA A 146 8.28 -10.87 14.84
C ALA A 146 6.91 -11.15 14.21
N ALA A 147 5.81 -10.79 14.89
CA ALA A 147 4.47 -10.92 14.33
C ALA A 147 4.27 -10.01 13.12
N ARG A 148 4.77 -8.77 13.18
CA ARG A 148 4.73 -7.84 12.05
C ARG A 148 5.53 -8.35 10.85
N ASN A 149 6.71 -8.91 11.08
CA ASN A 149 7.55 -9.49 10.02
C ASN A 149 6.89 -10.72 9.40
N ALA A 150 6.37 -11.66 10.21
CA ALA A 150 5.67 -12.83 9.71
C ALA A 150 4.45 -12.45 8.85
N ALA A 151 3.67 -11.46 9.28
CA ALA A 151 2.55 -10.95 8.51
C ALA A 151 3.00 -10.25 7.22
N GLY A 152 4.09 -9.48 7.28
CA GLY A 152 4.65 -8.79 6.12
C GLY A 152 5.11 -9.77 5.03
N ASP A 153 5.82 -10.81 5.41
CA ASP A 153 6.31 -11.83 4.46
C ASP A 153 5.17 -12.69 3.90
N THR A 154 4.18 -13.02 4.74
CA THR A 154 2.97 -13.73 4.29
C THR A 154 2.17 -12.87 3.30
N ALA A 155 1.95 -11.58 3.61
CA ALA A 155 1.30 -10.66 2.71
C ALA A 155 2.10 -10.47 1.41
N GLY A 156 3.43 -10.42 1.50
CA GLY A 156 4.32 -10.39 0.35
C GLY A 156 4.21 -11.64 -0.52
N ALA A 157 4.20 -12.83 0.10
CA ALA A 157 4.03 -14.10 -0.62
C ALA A 157 2.68 -14.14 -1.36
N VAL A 158 1.60 -13.74 -0.68
CA VAL A 158 0.26 -13.68 -1.30
C VAL A 158 0.23 -12.68 -2.46
N ALA A 159 0.88 -11.52 -2.32
CA ALA A 159 0.94 -10.50 -3.37
C ALA A 159 1.63 -10.99 -4.65
N ILE A 160 2.58 -11.91 -4.54
CA ILE A 160 3.35 -12.47 -5.66
C ILE A 160 3.01 -13.93 -5.97
N ALA A 161 1.89 -14.45 -5.45
CA ALA A 161 1.48 -15.85 -5.64
C ALA A 161 1.30 -16.22 -7.12
N ASP A 162 0.91 -15.26 -7.96
CA ASP A 162 0.79 -15.39 -9.40
C ASP A 162 2.13 -15.53 -10.13
N LEU A 163 3.25 -15.27 -9.45
CA LEU A 163 4.61 -15.46 -9.99
C LEU A 163 5.20 -16.83 -9.67
N VAL A 164 4.48 -17.70 -8.95
CA VAL A 164 4.95 -19.08 -8.68
C VAL A 164 5.20 -19.81 -10.01
N GLY A 165 6.39 -20.40 -10.13
CA GLY A 165 6.87 -21.03 -11.37
C GLY A 165 7.63 -20.10 -12.31
N THR A 166 7.71 -18.79 -11.99
CA THR A 166 8.44 -17.82 -12.78
C THR A 166 9.66 -17.29 -12.03
N ARG A 167 10.70 -16.83 -12.74
CA ARG A 167 11.91 -16.18 -12.19
C ARG A 167 12.56 -16.90 -10.99
N GLY A 168 12.42 -18.24 -10.93
CA GLY A 168 12.95 -19.03 -9.81
C GLY A 168 12.13 -19.00 -8.51
N PHE A 169 10.97 -18.32 -8.48
CA PHE A 169 10.04 -18.36 -7.36
C PHE A 169 9.16 -19.61 -7.50
N THR A 170 9.42 -20.61 -6.65
CA THR A 170 8.76 -21.93 -6.70
C THR A 170 7.62 -22.02 -5.69
N GLN A 171 6.73 -23.02 -5.86
CA GLN A 171 5.71 -23.36 -4.86
C GLN A 171 6.33 -23.61 -3.48
N THR A 172 7.48 -24.27 -3.41
CA THR A 172 8.20 -24.50 -2.15
C THR A 172 8.58 -23.18 -1.45
N HIS A 173 8.99 -22.16 -2.21
CA HIS A 173 9.29 -20.84 -1.64
C HIS A 173 8.01 -20.20 -1.09
N PHE A 174 6.93 -20.26 -1.84
CA PHE A 174 5.62 -19.74 -1.41
C PHE A 174 5.14 -20.43 -0.12
N ASP A 175 5.13 -21.77 -0.11
CA ASP A 175 4.68 -22.56 1.04
C ASP A 175 5.54 -22.32 2.29
N ARG A 176 6.84 -22.07 2.11
CA ARG A 176 7.75 -21.72 3.20
C ARG A 176 7.38 -20.38 3.85
N LEU A 177 7.03 -19.39 3.05
CA LEU A 177 6.61 -18.07 3.53
C LEU A 177 5.23 -18.11 4.20
N MET A 178 4.30 -18.85 3.63
CA MET A 178 2.94 -19.02 4.16
C MET A 178 2.86 -19.96 5.37
N GLY A 179 3.81 -20.86 5.52
CA GLY A 179 3.76 -21.95 6.50
C GLY A 179 3.55 -21.52 7.96
N PRO A 180 4.26 -20.50 8.49
CA PRO A 180 4.04 -20.02 9.86
C PRO A 180 2.61 -19.51 10.07
N TRP A 181 2.09 -18.72 9.14
CA TRP A 181 0.73 -18.18 9.21
C TRP A 181 -0.33 -19.29 9.18
N ARG A 182 -0.28 -20.17 8.18
CA ARG A 182 -1.24 -21.28 8.01
C ARG A 182 -1.34 -22.19 9.23
N ARG A 183 -0.19 -22.48 9.89
CA ARG A 183 -0.19 -23.32 11.09
C ARG A 183 -0.85 -22.70 12.31
N VAL A 184 -0.89 -21.39 12.41
CA VAL A 184 -1.36 -20.68 13.62
C VAL A 184 -2.74 -20.07 13.41
N ILE A 185 -2.97 -19.45 12.27
CA ILE A 185 -4.18 -18.67 11.95
C ILE A 185 -5.12 -19.49 11.05
N GLY A 186 -4.59 -20.35 10.19
CA GLY A 186 -5.39 -21.11 9.21
C GLY A 186 -5.35 -20.49 7.80
N ASP A 187 -6.11 -21.09 6.91
CA ASP A 187 -6.28 -20.65 5.51
C ASP A 187 -7.49 -19.69 5.36
N GLU A 188 -7.58 -18.64 6.20
CA GLU A 188 -8.66 -17.65 6.10
C GLU A 188 -8.63 -16.83 4.80
#